data_4f2cdd14e06c5c31bf123d719d7d9f45
#
_entry.id   4f2cdd14e06c5c31bf123d719d7d9f45
#
_cell.length_a   1.000
_cell.length_b   1.000
_cell.length_c   1.000
_cell.angle_alpha   90.00
_cell.angle_beta   90.00
_cell.angle_gamma   90.00
#
_symmetry.space_group_name_H-M   'P 1'
#
loop_
_entity.id
_entity.type
_entity.pdbx_description
1 polymer ?
#
loop_
_entity_poly.entity_id
_entity_poly.type
_entity_poly.pdbx_seq_one_letter_code
_entity_poly.pdbx_strand_id
1 'polypeptide(L)'
;MRFMTTAQPVRFATLSLLAWTCLLSGCATPAATEAMIPETASADKTHPYSVNVEVTGGRATDPTGTPQIANDAFDEAITKTLIKTETFAKVKRDKAGNYELSVIIFNVQQPPYGGSASVTMETGWTLTNQLTGEIVWQQALRSTYTASSDSDVSFSGRLTKAMEGVGQNDNKEGVTEFVRCYL
;
A
#
# COMPACT_ATOMS: atom_id res chain seq x y z
N MET A 1 -15.02 73.86 31.38
CA MET A 1 -13.93 72.86 31.24
C MET A 1 -14.55 71.48 31.08
N ARG A 2 -14.47 70.89 29.85
CA ARG A 2 -15.00 69.56 29.55
C ARG A 2 -13.83 68.64 29.44
N PHE A 3 -13.74 67.59 30.29
CA PHE A 3 -12.80 66.52 30.14
C PHE A 3 -13.35 65.45 29.22
N MET A 4 -12.73 65.30 28.08
CA MET A 4 -12.97 64.17 27.16
C MET A 4 -12.16 62.96 27.64
N THR A 5 -12.85 61.87 28.00
CA THR A 5 -12.27 60.57 28.31
C THR A 5 -12.23 59.77 27.02
N THR A 6 -11.02 59.49 26.52
CA THR A 6 -10.80 58.62 25.39
C THR A 6 -10.78 57.15 25.87
N ALA A 7 -11.78 56.39 25.50
CA ALA A 7 -11.82 54.97 25.65
C ALA A 7 -10.97 54.29 24.57
N GLN A 8 -9.98 53.52 24.97
CA GLN A 8 -9.16 52.69 24.03
C GLN A 8 -9.85 51.37 23.78
N PRO A 9 -9.85 50.85 22.52
CA PRO A 9 -10.35 49.52 22.19
C PRO A 9 -9.23 48.51 22.27
N VAL A 10 -9.17 47.77 23.36
CA VAL A 10 -8.25 46.60 23.54
C VAL A 10 -9.09 45.32 23.44
N ARG A 11 -9.63 44.98 22.26
CA ARG A 11 -10.45 43.75 22.14
C ARG A 11 -10.27 42.96 20.84
N PHE A 12 -9.27 43.24 20.01
CA PHE A 12 -9.12 42.51 18.71
C PHE A 12 -7.88 41.62 18.58
N ALA A 13 -7.02 41.52 19.59
CA ALA A 13 -5.77 40.75 19.50
C ALA A 13 -5.86 39.29 19.96
N THR A 14 -6.95 38.87 20.62
CA THR A 14 -7.05 37.52 21.23
C THR A 14 -7.73 36.47 20.34
N LEU A 15 -8.41 36.86 19.23
CA LEU A 15 -9.09 35.91 18.37
C LEU A 15 -8.20 35.30 17.27
N SER A 16 -7.07 35.91 16.93
CA SER A 16 -6.19 35.41 15.85
C SER A 16 -5.25 34.28 16.28
N LEU A 17 -5.05 34.04 17.56
CA LEU A 17 -4.12 33.00 18.02
C LEU A 17 -4.77 31.61 18.15
N LEU A 18 -6.09 31.52 18.22
CA LEU A 18 -6.82 30.26 18.35
C LEU A 18 -7.06 29.54 17.00
N ALA A 19 -6.92 30.23 15.89
CA ALA A 19 -7.18 29.66 14.56
C ALA A 19 -5.99 28.87 13.96
N TRP A 20 -4.81 28.92 14.56
CA TRP A 20 -3.61 28.29 13.99
C TRP A 20 -3.25 26.94 14.62
N THR A 21 -3.96 26.49 15.65
CA THR A 21 -3.67 25.22 16.34
C THR A 21 -4.35 24.00 15.74
N CYS A 22 -5.22 24.13 14.73
CA CYS A 22 -5.99 23.02 14.15
C CYS A 22 -5.31 22.30 12.95
N LEU A 23 -4.08 22.65 12.55
CA LEU A 23 -3.45 22.13 11.33
C LEU A 23 -2.40 21.03 11.58
N LEU A 24 -2.26 20.52 12.81
CA LEU A 24 -1.26 19.50 13.16
C LEU A 24 -1.87 18.12 13.50
N SER A 25 -3.08 17.82 13.03
CA SER A 25 -3.54 16.43 13.04
C SER A 25 -2.82 15.68 11.91
N GLY A 26 -1.71 15.04 12.24
CA GLY A 26 -1.03 14.09 11.37
C GLY A 26 -1.92 12.88 11.16
N CYS A 27 -2.83 12.93 10.16
CA CYS A 27 -3.58 11.75 9.74
C CYS A 27 -2.61 10.70 9.20
N ALA A 28 -2.80 9.44 9.59
CA ALA A 28 -2.07 8.33 8.99
C ALA A 28 -2.40 8.26 7.49
N THR A 29 -1.35 8.21 6.66
CA THR A 29 -1.50 8.09 5.21
C THR A 29 -1.47 6.60 4.84
N PRO A 30 -2.45 6.08 4.09
CA PRO A 30 -2.42 4.70 3.60
C PRO A 30 -1.26 4.50 2.62
N ALA A 31 -0.82 3.23 2.50
CA ALA A 31 0.12 2.85 1.44
C ALA A 31 -0.49 3.11 0.06
N ALA A 32 0.24 3.83 -0.79
CA ALA A 32 -0.22 4.22 -2.11
C ALA A 32 -0.07 3.06 -3.11
N THR A 33 -1.10 2.80 -3.90
CA THR A 33 -1.10 1.77 -4.95
C THR A 33 0.09 1.90 -5.88
N GLU A 34 0.37 3.10 -6.39
CA GLU A 34 1.43 3.34 -7.37
C GLU A 34 2.83 3.05 -6.81
N ALA A 35 3.04 3.29 -5.50
CA ALA A 35 4.31 3.02 -4.84
C ALA A 35 4.58 1.52 -4.63
N MET A 36 3.54 0.68 -4.67
CA MET A 36 3.65 -0.78 -4.59
C MET A 36 3.84 -1.47 -5.95
N ILE A 37 3.89 -0.70 -7.06
CA ILE A 37 4.19 -1.24 -8.39
C ILE A 37 5.71 -1.28 -8.59
N PRO A 38 6.31 -2.45 -8.86
CA PRO A 38 7.75 -2.54 -9.08
C PRO A 38 8.18 -1.83 -10.37
N GLU A 39 9.27 -1.05 -10.30
CA GLU A 39 9.83 -0.37 -11.46
C GLU A 39 10.41 -1.36 -12.48
N THR A 40 11.09 -2.38 -11.97
CA THR A 40 11.79 -3.41 -12.73
C THR A 40 11.12 -4.78 -12.50
N ALA A 41 10.04 -5.04 -13.19
CA ALA A 41 9.49 -6.37 -13.34
C ALA A 41 9.39 -6.66 -14.85
N SER A 42 9.85 -7.82 -15.28
CA SER A 42 9.69 -8.30 -16.65
C SER A 42 9.30 -9.77 -16.61
N ALA A 43 8.42 -10.18 -17.49
CA ALA A 43 8.16 -11.58 -17.77
C ALA A 43 8.79 -11.92 -19.11
N ASP A 44 9.61 -12.97 -19.15
CA ASP A 44 10.22 -13.46 -20.40
C ASP A 44 9.21 -14.25 -21.23
N LYS A 45 8.07 -14.59 -20.64
CA LYS A 45 6.99 -15.35 -21.27
C LYS A 45 5.63 -14.81 -20.85
N THR A 46 4.65 -14.91 -21.74
CA THR A 46 3.26 -14.52 -21.48
C THR A 46 2.37 -15.75 -21.38
N HIS A 47 1.61 -15.86 -20.29
CA HIS A 47 0.57 -16.88 -20.16
C HIS A 47 -0.59 -16.59 -21.14
N PRO A 48 -1.01 -17.56 -22.00
CA PRO A 48 -1.91 -17.28 -23.11
C PRO A 48 -3.37 -17.01 -22.73
N TYR A 49 -3.71 -17.16 -21.45
CA TYR A 49 -5.07 -16.99 -20.93
C TYR A 49 -5.26 -15.69 -20.15
N SER A 50 -6.49 -15.43 -19.75
CA SER A 50 -6.83 -14.29 -18.92
C SER A 50 -6.78 -14.63 -17.42
N VAL A 51 -6.46 -13.63 -16.60
CA VAL A 51 -6.45 -13.72 -15.13
C VAL A 51 -7.28 -12.59 -14.53
N ASN A 52 -7.93 -12.85 -13.37
CA ASN A 52 -8.39 -11.84 -12.43
C ASN A 52 -7.58 -11.95 -11.13
N VAL A 53 -7.44 -10.83 -10.46
CA VAL A 53 -6.75 -10.75 -9.16
C VAL A 53 -7.79 -10.59 -8.06
N GLU A 54 -7.57 -11.20 -6.90
CA GLU A 54 -8.33 -10.99 -5.68
C GLU A 54 -7.37 -10.95 -4.48
N VAL A 55 -7.39 -9.84 -3.72
CA VAL A 55 -6.57 -9.68 -2.51
C VAL A 55 -7.45 -9.67 -1.28
N THR A 56 -7.04 -10.40 -0.24
CA THR A 56 -7.70 -10.46 1.07
C THR A 56 -6.70 -10.36 2.22
N GLY A 57 -7.19 -10.14 3.44
CA GLY A 57 -6.35 -10.08 4.65
C GLY A 57 -5.71 -8.72 4.93
N GLY A 58 -5.71 -7.80 3.97
CA GLY A 58 -5.28 -6.42 4.16
C GLY A 58 -6.26 -5.58 5.00
N ARG A 59 -5.83 -4.41 5.42
CA ARG A 59 -6.63 -3.51 6.26
C ARG A 59 -6.62 -2.09 5.71
N ALA A 60 -7.77 -1.42 5.79
CA ALA A 60 -7.82 0.02 5.55
C ALA A 60 -7.08 0.78 6.66
N THR A 61 -6.39 1.85 6.31
CA THR A 61 -5.73 2.74 7.27
C THR A 61 -6.77 3.54 8.03
N ASP A 62 -6.78 3.43 9.36
CA ASP A 62 -7.54 4.33 10.21
C ASP A 62 -6.83 5.70 10.25
N PRO A 63 -7.52 6.83 10.10
CA PRO A 63 -6.90 8.16 10.14
C PRO A 63 -6.11 8.46 11.42
N THR A 64 -6.46 7.83 12.53
CA THR A 64 -5.79 7.97 13.83
C THR A 64 -4.84 6.82 14.16
N GLY A 65 -4.74 5.83 13.27
CA GLY A 65 -3.95 4.62 13.45
C GLY A 65 -2.56 4.69 12.83
N THR A 66 -2.07 3.51 12.44
CA THR A 66 -0.82 3.37 11.68
C THR A 66 -1.12 3.07 10.21
N PRO A 67 -0.23 3.45 9.27
CA PRO A 67 -0.35 3.10 7.86
C PRO A 67 -0.57 1.60 7.66
N GLN A 68 -1.49 1.25 6.76
CA GLN A 68 -1.84 -0.12 6.41
C GLN A 68 -1.85 -0.30 4.90
N ILE A 69 -1.83 -1.56 4.44
CA ILE A 69 -2.07 -1.94 3.04
C ILE A 69 -3.52 -2.43 2.94
N ALA A 70 -4.34 -1.70 2.18
CA ALA A 70 -5.72 -2.09 1.92
C ALA A 70 -5.79 -3.15 0.80
N ASN A 71 -6.80 -4.01 0.84
CA ASN A 71 -6.99 -5.06 -0.16
C ASN A 71 -7.07 -4.48 -1.57
N ASP A 72 -7.90 -3.47 -1.78
CA ASP A 72 -8.12 -2.82 -3.07
C ASP A 72 -6.86 -2.14 -3.61
N ALA A 73 -6.08 -1.51 -2.73
CA ALA A 73 -4.82 -0.87 -3.12
C ALA A 73 -3.77 -1.88 -3.57
N PHE A 74 -3.66 -3.02 -2.90
CA PHE A 74 -2.70 -4.06 -3.25
C PHE A 74 -3.16 -4.88 -4.47
N ASP A 75 -4.47 -5.18 -4.59
CA ASP A 75 -5.08 -5.77 -5.80
C ASP A 75 -4.77 -4.94 -7.05
N GLU A 76 -5.04 -3.63 -6.98
CA GLU A 76 -4.76 -2.71 -8.09
C GLU A 76 -3.27 -2.65 -8.42
N ALA A 77 -2.37 -2.69 -7.42
CA ALA A 77 -0.92 -2.70 -7.65
C ALA A 77 -0.47 -3.98 -8.37
N ILE A 78 -0.95 -5.16 -7.94
CA ILE A 78 -0.66 -6.44 -8.60
C ILE A 78 -1.25 -6.45 -10.02
N THR A 79 -2.50 -6.04 -10.18
CA THR A 79 -3.18 -5.92 -11.48
C THR A 79 -2.37 -5.08 -12.47
N LYS A 80 -1.90 -3.89 -12.03
CA LYS A 80 -1.05 -3.01 -12.87
C LYS A 80 0.31 -3.63 -13.16
N THR A 81 0.88 -4.36 -12.22
CA THR A 81 2.15 -5.08 -12.43
C THR A 81 1.99 -6.14 -13.49
N LEU A 82 0.96 -6.99 -13.41
CA LEU A 82 0.69 -8.03 -14.40
C LEU A 82 0.44 -7.47 -15.81
N ILE A 83 -0.24 -6.31 -15.90
CA ILE A 83 -0.45 -5.61 -17.17
C ILE A 83 0.88 -5.07 -17.72
N LYS A 84 1.68 -4.41 -16.87
CA LYS A 84 2.97 -3.80 -17.24
C LYS A 84 3.99 -4.83 -17.70
N THR A 85 3.98 -6.01 -17.08
CA THR A 85 4.91 -7.11 -17.38
C THR A 85 4.41 -8.03 -18.50
N GLU A 86 3.16 -7.85 -18.96
CA GLU A 86 2.52 -8.72 -19.96
C GLU A 86 2.56 -10.21 -19.56
N THR A 87 2.52 -10.51 -18.26
CA THR A 87 2.60 -11.86 -17.69
C THR A 87 1.42 -12.74 -18.17
N PHE A 88 0.25 -12.14 -18.38
CA PHE A 88 -0.94 -12.79 -18.94
C PHE A 88 -1.40 -12.08 -20.19
N ALA A 89 -1.99 -12.82 -21.14
CA ALA A 89 -2.56 -12.26 -22.35
C ALA A 89 -3.64 -11.20 -22.07
N LYS A 90 -4.35 -11.32 -20.97
CA LYS A 90 -5.33 -10.33 -20.53
C LYS A 90 -5.51 -10.36 -19.00
N VAL A 91 -5.51 -9.21 -18.36
CA VAL A 91 -5.92 -9.05 -16.97
C VAL A 91 -7.33 -8.49 -16.94
N LYS A 92 -8.25 -9.16 -16.22
CA LYS A 92 -9.65 -8.78 -16.10
C LYS A 92 -9.94 -8.26 -14.70
N ARG A 93 -10.81 -7.26 -14.59
CA ARG A 93 -11.30 -6.73 -13.31
C ARG A 93 -12.62 -7.37 -12.86
N ASP A 94 -13.31 -8.04 -13.77
CA ASP A 94 -14.47 -8.87 -13.47
C ASP A 94 -13.99 -10.29 -13.13
N LYS A 95 -14.70 -11.00 -12.28
CA LYS A 95 -14.35 -12.39 -11.89
C LYS A 95 -14.53 -13.41 -13.05
N ALA A 96 -14.31 -12.98 -14.30
CA ALA A 96 -14.50 -13.77 -15.51
C ALA A 96 -13.17 -14.14 -16.19
N GLY A 97 -12.05 -14.17 -15.46
CA GLY A 97 -10.76 -14.69 -15.92
C GLY A 97 -10.81 -16.21 -16.13
N ASN A 98 -9.94 -16.74 -17.00
CA ASN A 98 -9.74 -18.19 -17.08
C ASN A 98 -9.06 -18.70 -15.78
N TYR A 99 -8.24 -17.84 -15.19
CA TYR A 99 -7.57 -18.07 -13.90
C TYR A 99 -7.89 -16.98 -12.92
N GLU A 100 -7.84 -17.33 -11.62
CA GLU A 100 -7.87 -16.39 -10.51
C GLU A 100 -6.55 -16.44 -9.77
N LEU A 101 -5.92 -15.29 -9.63
CA LEU A 101 -4.78 -15.09 -8.75
C LEU A 101 -5.29 -14.54 -7.42
N SER A 102 -5.39 -15.41 -6.43
CA SER A 102 -5.75 -15.06 -5.06
C SER A 102 -4.50 -14.77 -4.24
N VAL A 103 -4.47 -13.61 -3.59
CA VAL A 103 -3.37 -13.21 -2.69
C VAL A 103 -3.95 -12.93 -1.30
N ILE A 104 -3.43 -13.64 -0.29
CA ILE A 104 -3.84 -13.47 1.10
C ILE A 104 -2.71 -12.84 1.89
N ILE A 105 -2.93 -11.68 2.49
CA ILE A 105 -2.01 -11.07 3.44
C ILE A 105 -2.28 -11.70 4.81
N PHE A 106 -1.36 -12.57 5.26
CA PHE A 106 -1.49 -13.26 6.54
C PHE A 106 -1.08 -12.38 7.71
N ASN A 107 0.00 -11.62 7.53
CA ASN A 107 0.60 -10.85 8.60
C ASN A 107 1.38 -9.65 8.07
N VAL A 108 1.31 -8.53 8.80
CA VAL A 108 2.15 -7.36 8.59
C VAL A 108 2.71 -6.92 9.93
N GLN A 109 4.02 -7.10 10.10
CA GLN A 109 4.74 -6.70 11.31
C GLN A 109 5.32 -5.30 11.14
N GLN A 110 4.95 -4.39 12.02
CA GLN A 110 5.39 -3.00 12.03
C GLN A 110 6.11 -2.67 13.34
N PRO A 111 7.16 -1.85 13.34
CA PRO A 111 7.76 -1.35 14.57
C PRO A 111 6.85 -0.29 15.20
N PRO A 112 6.73 -0.23 16.54
CA PRO A 112 5.88 0.76 17.20
C PRO A 112 6.49 2.18 17.19
N TYR A 113 7.82 2.29 17.08
CA TYR A 113 8.59 3.55 17.05
C TYR A 113 10.03 3.28 16.59
N GLY A 114 10.78 4.33 16.25
CA GLY A 114 12.21 4.22 15.92
C GLY A 114 12.73 5.32 15.01
N GLY A 115 14.03 5.31 14.76
CA GLY A 115 14.68 6.16 13.77
C GLY A 115 14.40 5.69 12.34
N SER A 116 14.55 4.39 12.06
CA SER A 116 14.12 3.74 10.83
C SER A 116 12.82 2.98 11.04
N ALA A 117 12.10 2.65 9.96
CA ALA A 117 10.91 1.81 9.97
C ALA A 117 11.15 0.55 9.14
N SER A 118 11.23 -0.61 9.79
CA SER A 118 11.35 -1.91 9.11
C SER A 118 10.02 -2.65 9.19
N VAL A 119 9.44 -2.99 8.04
CA VAL A 119 8.17 -3.72 7.93
C VAL A 119 8.42 -5.05 7.27
N THR A 120 7.81 -6.10 7.82
CA THR A 120 7.79 -7.45 7.23
C THR A 120 6.34 -7.82 6.91
N MET A 121 6.10 -8.35 5.71
CA MET A 121 4.80 -8.85 5.25
C MET A 121 4.92 -10.32 4.86
N GLU A 122 3.91 -11.10 5.24
CA GLU A 122 3.77 -12.51 4.89
C GLU A 122 2.51 -12.69 4.07
N THR A 123 2.64 -13.27 2.87
CA THR A 123 1.54 -13.49 1.92
C THR A 123 1.50 -14.91 1.41
N GLY A 124 0.31 -15.32 0.98
CA GLY A 124 0.12 -16.56 0.22
C GLY A 124 -0.47 -16.23 -1.14
N TRP A 125 0.19 -16.64 -2.20
CA TRP A 125 -0.19 -16.48 -3.58
C TRP A 125 -0.70 -17.81 -4.12
N THR A 126 -1.86 -17.82 -4.77
CA THR A 126 -2.48 -19.03 -5.32
C THR A 126 -3.09 -18.73 -6.66
N LEU A 127 -2.71 -19.50 -7.70
CA LEU A 127 -3.34 -19.43 -9.02
C LEU A 127 -4.27 -20.62 -9.20
N THR A 128 -5.53 -20.35 -9.44
CA THR A 128 -6.58 -21.36 -9.61
C THR A 128 -7.15 -21.30 -11.03
N ASN A 129 -7.29 -22.44 -11.68
CA ASN A 129 -8.04 -22.54 -12.93
C ASN A 129 -9.54 -22.45 -12.63
N GLN A 130 -10.21 -21.41 -13.11
CA GLN A 130 -11.63 -21.14 -12.80
C GLN A 130 -12.60 -22.17 -13.41
N LEU A 131 -12.20 -22.87 -14.47
CA LEU A 131 -13.04 -23.90 -15.09
C LEU A 131 -13.03 -25.22 -14.31
N THR A 132 -11.85 -25.63 -13.82
CA THR A 132 -11.66 -26.93 -13.14
C THR A 132 -11.64 -26.83 -11.64
N GLY A 133 -11.43 -25.63 -11.07
CA GLY A 133 -11.19 -25.42 -9.64
C GLY A 133 -9.81 -25.91 -9.15
N GLU A 134 -8.92 -26.31 -10.07
CA GLU A 134 -7.59 -26.82 -9.75
C GLU A 134 -6.63 -25.69 -9.39
N ILE A 135 -5.90 -25.84 -8.28
CA ILE A 135 -4.78 -24.98 -7.94
C ILE A 135 -3.59 -25.41 -8.81
N VAL A 136 -3.19 -24.53 -9.73
CA VAL A 136 -2.11 -24.82 -10.69
C VAL A 136 -0.76 -24.29 -10.23
N TRP A 137 -0.76 -23.32 -9.31
CA TRP A 137 0.44 -22.79 -8.66
C TRP A 137 0.11 -22.19 -7.31
N GLN A 138 1.04 -22.34 -6.36
CA GLN A 138 0.91 -21.76 -5.02
C GLN A 138 2.29 -21.45 -4.44
N GLN A 139 2.43 -20.29 -3.80
CA GLN A 139 3.66 -19.85 -3.16
C GLN A 139 3.36 -19.02 -1.91
N ALA A 140 4.10 -19.27 -0.83
CA ALA A 140 4.14 -18.39 0.34
C ALA A 140 5.38 -17.49 0.26
N LEU A 141 5.19 -16.19 0.51
CA LEU A 141 6.25 -15.20 0.46
C LEU A 141 6.41 -14.51 1.82
N ARG A 142 7.62 -14.05 2.08
CA ARG A 142 7.95 -13.22 3.23
C ARG A 142 8.88 -12.10 2.77
N SER A 143 8.33 -10.94 2.58
CA SER A 143 9.03 -9.75 2.12
C SER A 143 9.34 -8.81 3.27
N THR A 144 10.45 -8.09 3.19
CA THR A 144 10.84 -7.08 4.18
C THR A 144 11.33 -5.83 3.47
N TYR A 145 11.00 -4.66 4.02
CA TYR A 145 11.53 -3.38 3.57
C TYR A 145 11.83 -2.48 4.76
N THR A 146 12.92 -1.71 4.68
CA THR A 146 13.33 -0.76 5.70
C THR A 146 13.45 0.64 5.10
N ALA A 147 12.59 1.54 5.56
CA ALA A 147 12.73 2.97 5.31
C ALA A 147 13.72 3.57 6.30
N SER A 148 14.79 4.18 5.80
CA SER A 148 15.86 4.77 6.61
C SER A 148 15.39 6.02 7.37
N SER A 149 16.14 6.43 8.39
CA SER A 149 15.81 7.58 9.24
C SER A 149 15.78 8.92 8.50
N ASP A 150 16.45 9.02 7.37
CA ASP A 150 16.54 10.20 6.50
C ASP A 150 15.50 10.21 5.37
N SER A 151 14.78 9.11 5.19
CA SER A 151 13.78 8.98 4.11
C SER A 151 12.54 9.86 4.32
N ASP A 152 12.22 10.23 5.57
CA ASP A 152 11.15 11.16 5.94
C ASP A 152 11.42 11.78 7.31
N VAL A 153 10.94 13.00 7.54
CA VAL A 153 11.11 13.72 8.81
C VAL A 153 10.28 13.12 9.95
N SER A 154 9.15 12.47 9.61
CA SER A 154 8.25 11.86 10.59
C SER A 154 8.39 10.34 10.62
N PHE A 155 8.19 9.73 11.78
CA PHE A 155 8.13 8.27 11.88
C PHE A 155 6.95 7.68 11.09
N SER A 156 5.79 8.35 11.10
CA SER A 156 4.62 7.94 10.32
C SER A 156 4.90 7.93 8.82
N GLY A 157 5.59 8.96 8.30
CA GLY A 157 5.99 9.00 6.89
C GLY A 157 6.98 7.89 6.51
N ARG A 158 7.96 7.60 7.38
CA ARG A 158 8.87 6.45 7.19
C ARG A 158 8.13 5.12 7.23
N LEU A 159 7.14 4.98 8.12
CA LEU A 159 6.32 3.79 8.19
C LEU A 159 5.46 3.60 6.93
N THR A 160 4.87 4.68 6.40
CA THR A 160 4.15 4.65 5.11
C THR A 160 5.07 4.16 3.98
N LYS A 161 6.28 4.73 3.87
CA LYS A 161 7.27 4.29 2.86
C LYS A 161 7.69 2.84 3.04
N ALA A 162 7.78 2.37 4.30
CA ALA A 162 8.13 0.97 4.56
C ALA A 162 6.97 0.03 4.19
N MET A 163 5.72 0.44 4.38
CA MET A 163 4.54 -0.30 3.93
C MET A 163 4.47 -0.39 2.41
N GLU A 164 4.72 0.72 1.72
CA GLU A 164 4.80 0.78 0.25
C GLU A 164 5.93 -0.11 -0.29
N GLY A 165 7.11 0.00 0.30
CA GLY A 165 8.27 -0.76 -0.12
C GLY A 165 8.13 -2.26 0.11
N VAL A 166 7.52 -2.70 1.21
CA VAL A 166 7.27 -4.13 1.44
C VAL A 166 6.22 -4.68 0.48
N GLY A 167 5.16 -3.90 0.17
CA GLY A 167 4.18 -4.26 -0.85
C GLY A 167 4.81 -4.34 -2.26
N GLN A 168 5.72 -3.41 -2.59
CA GLN A 168 6.45 -3.44 -3.86
C GLN A 168 7.35 -4.67 -3.98
N ASN A 169 8.09 -5.03 -2.91
CA ASN A 169 8.95 -6.20 -2.90
C ASN A 169 8.15 -7.49 -3.04
N ASP A 170 7.05 -7.63 -2.30
CA ASP A 170 6.18 -8.80 -2.35
C ASP A 170 5.54 -8.97 -3.75
N ASN A 171 5.01 -7.89 -4.32
CA ASN A 171 4.46 -7.87 -5.67
C ASN A 171 5.51 -8.28 -6.72
N LYS A 172 6.73 -7.74 -6.62
CA LYS A 172 7.83 -8.11 -7.52
C LYS A 172 8.20 -9.58 -7.39
N GLU A 173 8.36 -10.07 -6.17
CA GLU A 173 8.74 -11.45 -5.87
C GLU A 173 7.66 -12.42 -6.34
N GLY A 174 6.37 -12.15 -6.04
CA GLY A 174 5.24 -12.98 -6.45
C GLY A 174 5.16 -13.16 -7.96
N VAL A 175 5.27 -12.07 -8.72
CA VAL A 175 5.27 -12.13 -10.19
C VAL A 175 6.51 -12.85 -10.72
N THR A 176 7.69 -12.63 -10.13
CA THR A 176 8.94 -13.28 -10.56
C THR A 176 8.89 -14.78 -10.30
N GLU A 177 8.44 -15.22 -9.12
CA GLU A 177 8.32 -16.64 -8.78
C GLU A 177 7.28 -17.34 -9.67
N PHE A 178 6.16 -16.68 -9.95
CA PHE A 178 5.16 -17.20 -10.87
C PHE A 178 5.76 -17.45 -12.25
N VAL A 179 6.44 -16.46 -12.84
CA VAL A 179 7.08 -16.58 -14.18
C VAL A 179 8.12 -17.70 -14.19
N ARG A 180 8.93 -17.80 -13.14
CA ARG A 180 10.01 -18.79 -13.05
C ARG A 180 9.50 -20.23 -12.94
N CYS A 181 8.42 -20.44 -12.17
CA CYS A 181 7.98 -21.78 -11.79
C CYS A 181 6.82 -22.31 -12.66
N TYR A 182 6.05 -21.42 -13.29
CA TYR A 182 4.82 -21.79 -13.97
C TYR A 182 4.84 -21.50 -15.50
N LEU A 183 5.62 -20.51 -15.96
CA LEU A 183 5.78 -20.20 -17.39
C LEU A 183 7.09 -20.73 -17.95
#